data_9ba424171fcc6d7d4c5fdb7e75e0a5e9
#
_entry.id   9ba424171fcc6d7d4c5fdb7e75e0a5e9
#
_cell.length_a   1.000
_cell.length_b   1.000
_cell.length_c   1.000
_cell.angle_alpha   90.00
_cell.angle_beta   90.00
_cell.angle_gamma   90.00
#
_symmetry.space_group_name_H-M   'P 1'
#
loop_
_entity.id
_entity.type
_entity.pdbx_description
1 polymer ?
#
loop_
_entity_poly.entity_id
_entity_poly.type
_entity_poly.pdbx_seq_one_letter_code
_entity_poly.pdbx_strand_id
1 'polypeptide(L)'
;MTTDELRDQQYAKTLQRLIRMETVSVAGDRSTEKFERFHSLLRELFPNLFEKSDVENFSGSLLMRWPGECSEKPILLMSHHDVVEAVGSWSHGPFSGDIEDGKLWGRGSLDTKCSLWAMLQ
;
A
#
# COMPACT_ATOMS: atom_id res chain seq x y z
N MET A 1 7.85 11.33 -24.45
CA MET A 1 7.14 10.53 -23.45
C MET A 1 5.64 10.72 -23.63
N THR A 2 4.92 9.64 -23.82
CA THR A 2 3.47 9.67 -23.96
C THR A 2 2.77 9.88 -22.61
N THR A 3 1.49 10.25 -22.63
CA THR A 3 0.68 10.38 -21.41
C THR A 3 0.61 9.05 -20.64
N ASP A 4 0.54 7.93 -21.35
CA ASP A 4 0.52 6.60 -20.75
C ASP A 4 1.84 6.26 -20.07
N GLU A 5 2.97 6.55 -20.70
CA GLU A 5 4.30 6.35 -20.09
C GLU A 5 4.49 7.20 -18.83
N LEU A 6 4.01 8.43 -18.81
CA LEU A 6 4.04 9.30 -17.63
C LEU A 6 3.19 8.74 -16.49
N ARG A 7 1.99 8.27 -16.80
CA ARG A 7 1.09 7.63 -15.84
C ARG A 7 1.73 6.37 -15.26
N ASP A 8 2.29 5.51 -16.11
CA ASP A 8 2.89 4.24 -15.68
C ASP A 8 4.11 4.49 -14.77
N GLN A 9 4.92 5.51 -15.08
CA GLN A 9 6.00 5.93 -14.20
C GLN A 9 5.50 6.45 -12.86
N GLN A 10 4.41 7.22 -12.84
CA GLN A 10 3.81 7.70 -11.61
C GLN A 10 3.27 6.54 -10.78
N TYR A 11 2.62 5.57 -11.39
CA TYR A 11 2.12 4.37 -10.75
C TYR A 11 3.24 3.55 -10.10
N ALA A 12 4.33 3.33 -10.85
CA ALA A 12 5.49 2.63 -10.33
C ALA A 12 6.12 3.35 -9.13
N LYS A 13 6.25 4.68 -9.19
CA LYS A 13 6.77 5.50 -8.07
C LYS A 13 5.88 5.47 -6.84
N THR A 14 4.57 5.46 -7.02
CA THR A 14 3.63 5.36 -5.92
C THR A 14 3.76 4.02 -5.21
N LEU A 15 3.75 2.92 -5.97
CA LEU A 15 3.96 1.59 -5.41
C LEU A 15 5.35 1.44 -4.76
N GLN A 16 6.40 1.99 -5.37
CA GLN A 16 7.76 2.03 -4.82
C GLN A 16 7.78 2.64 -3.40
N ARG A 17 7.07 3.73 -3.19
CA ARG A 17 6.98 4.38 -1.87
C ARG A 17 6.31 3.47 -0.84
N LEU A 18 5.27 2.72 -1.24
CA LEU A 18 4.62 1.75 -0.36
C LEU A 18 5.55 0.59 0.01
N ILE A 19 6.35 0.11 -0.94
CA ILE A 19 7.33 -0.97 -0.68
C ILE A 19 8.44 -0.51 0.26
N ARG A 20 8.91 0.72 0.12
CA ARG A 20 9.96 1.30 0.97
C ARG A 20 9.55 1.51 2.43
N MET A 21 8.26 1.60 2.69
CA MET A 21 7.75 1.69 4.06
C MET A 21 7.70 0.29 4.69
N GLU A 22 8.56 0.03 5.66
CA GLU A 22 8.60 -1.25 6.37
C GLU A 22 7.37 -1.42 7.26
N THR A 23 6.61 -2.48 7.01
CA THR A 23 5.41 -2.85 7.77
C THR A 23 5.48 -4.31 8.20
N VAL A 24 6.64 -4.74 8.68
CA VAL A 24 6.88 -6.12 9.09
C VAL A 24 6.06 -6.46 10.32
N SER A 25 5.24 -7.49 10.23
CA SER A 25 4.55 -8.10 11.37
C SER A 25 5.42 -9.18 11.99
N VAL A 26 5.58 -9.10 13.32
CA VAL A 26 6.31 -10.09 14.11
C VAL A 26 5.37 -10.64 15.17
N ALA A 27 5.36 -11.96 15.36
CA ALA A 27 4.52 -12.59 16.36
C ALA A 27 4.83 -12.04 17.77
N GLY A 28 3.78 -11.59 18.45
CA GLY A 28 3.89 -11.00 19.80
C GLY A 28 4.18 -9.49 19.82
N ASP A 29 4.58 -8.87 18.71
CA ASP A 29 4.69 -7.41 18.62
C ASP A 29 3.29 -6.80 18.44
N ARG A 30 2.91 -5.93 19.39
CA ARG A 30 1.63 -5.21 19.38
C ARG A 30 1.78 -3.73 18.97
N SER A 31 2.99 -3.31 18.57
CA SER A 31 3.24 -1.94 18.16
C SER A 31 2.51 -1.64 16.84
N THR A 32 1.72 -0.56 16.85
CA THR A 32 0.99 -0.08 15.66
C THR A 32 1.69 1.08 14.96
N GLU A 33 2.75 1.62 15.52
CA GLU A 33 3.41 2.84 15.04
C GLU A 33 3.85 2.77 13.57
N LYS A 34 4.40 1.63 13.15
CA LYS A 34 4.79 1.38 11.74
C LYS A 34 3.58 1.42 10.79
N PHE A 35 2.43 0.93 11.25
CA PHE A 35 1.19 0.96 10.46
C PHE A 35 0.60 2.38 10.43
N GLU A 36 0.65 3.11 11.52
CA GLU A 36 0.22 4.51 11.55
C GLU A 36 1.04 5.39 10.59
N ARG A 37 2.36 5.17 10.53
CA ARG A 37 3.22 5.83 9.54
C ARG A 37 2.84 5.44 8.11
N PHE A 38 2.53 4.18 7.88
CA PHE A 38 2.06 3.70 6.59
C PHE A 38 0.72 4.34 6.21
N HIS A 39 -0.23 4.47 7.15
CA HIS A 39 -1.49 5.16 6.92
C HIS A 39 -1.30 6.65 6.59
N SER A 40 -0.34 7.30 7.21
CA SER A 40 0.03 8.68 6.88
C SER A 40 0.54 8.80 5.44
N LEU A 41 1.35 7.84 5.00
CA LEU A 41 1.79 7.76 3.61
C LEU A 41 0.61 7.52 2.65
N LEU A 42 -0.34 6.66 3.00
CA LEU A 42 -1.53 6.45 2.17
C LEU A 42 -2.35 7.74 2.02
N ARG A 43 -2.52 8.52 3.08
CA ARG A 43 -3.21 9.83 3.02
C ARG A 43 -2.50 10.81 2.10
N GLU A 44 -1.18 10.83 2.12
CA GLU A 44 -0.36 11.67 1.24
C GLU A 44 -0.50 11.26 -0.23
N LEU A 45 -0.48 9.96 -0.51
CA LEU A 45 -0.51 9.42 -1.87
C LEU A 45 -1.91 9.44 -2.51
N PHE A 46 -2.96 9.29 -1.69
CA PHE A 46 -4.35 9.18 -2.14
C PHE A 46 -5.28 10.19 -1.44
N PRO A 47 -4.96 11.50 -1.47
CA PRO A 47 -5.69 12.50 -0.68
C PRO A 47 -7.18 12.57 -1.03
N ASN A 48 -7.52 12.46 -2.31
CA ASN A 48 -8.91 12.53 -2.78
C ASN A 48 -9.77 11.38 -2.24
N LEU A 49 -9.18 10.19 -2.16
CA LEU A 49 -9.86 9.01 -1.63
C LEU A 49 -10.16 9.19 -0.14
N PHE A 50 -9.16 9.65 0.62
CA PHE A 50 -9.33 9.89 2.06
C PHE A 50 -10.29 11.04 2.37
N GLU A 51 -10.34 12.07 1.53
CA GLU A 51 -11.29 13.18 1.67
C GLU A 51 -12.74 12.73 1.45
N LYS A 52 -12.95 11.81 0.50
CA LYS A 52 -14.30 11.34 0.11
C LYS A 52 -14.79 10.13 0.89
N SER A 53 -13.95 9.53 1.71
CA SER A 53 -14.28 8.32 2.47
C SER A 53 -14.44 8.61 3.95
N ASP A 54 -15.36 7.91 4.59
CA ASP A 54 -15.37 7.78 6.05
C ASP A 54 -14.26 6.78 6.42
N VAL A 55 -13.29 7.22 7.22
CA VAL A 55 -12.11 6.42 7.56
C VAL A 55 -12.07 6.15 9.06
N GLU A 56 -12.02 4.88 9.41
CA GLU A 56 -11.84 4.42 10.79
C GLU A 56 -10.54 3.63 10.92
N ASN A 57 -9.86 3.80 12.06
CA ASN A 57 -8.62 3.10 12.38
C ASN A 57 -8.85 2.15 13.56
N PHE A 58 -8.57 0.88 13.35
CA PHE A 58 -8.69 -0.18 14.34
C PHE A 58 -7.31 -0.76 14.68
N SER A 59 -6.57 -0.06 15.53
CA SER A 59 -5.26 -0.52 16.02
C SER A 59 -4.29 -0.92 14.89
N GLY A 60 -4.14 -0.03 13.92
CA GLY A 60 -3.24 -0.25 12.77
C GLY A 60 -3.91 -0.86 11.54
N SER A 61 -5.23 -1.09 11.58
CA SER A 61 -6.03 -1.48 10.41
C SER A 61 -6.97 -0.36 10.01
N LEU A 62 -7.16 -0.12 8.71
CA LEU A 62 -8.09 0.89 8.20
C LEU A 62 -9.35 0.24 7.66
N LEU A 63 -10.49 0.81 8.01
CA LEU A 63 -11.76 0.63 7.32
C LEU A 63 -12.11 1.94 6.62
N MET A 64 -12.31 1.88 5.31
CA MET A 64 -12.68 3.04 4.50
C MET A 64 -14.03 2.76 3.85
N ARG A 65 -14.99 3.64 4.08
CA ARG A 65 -16.28 3.57 3.43
C ARG A 65 -16.42 4.71 2.43
N TRP A 66 -16.46 4.37 1.16
CA TRP A 66 -16.80 5.32 0.10
C TRP A 66 -18.31 5.25 -0.15
N PRO A 67 -19.08 6.30 0.18
CA PRO A 67 -20.51 6.32 -0.07
C PRO A 67 -20.81 6.34 -1.57
N GLY A 68 -21.61 5.40 -2.02
CA GLY A 68 -22.15 5.37 -3.38
C GLY A 68 -23.54 6.03 -3.47
N GLU A 69 -24.12 6.03 -4.65
CA GLU A 69 -25.48 6.52 -4.89
C GLU A 69 -26.56 5.63 -4.23
N CYS A 70 -26.24 4.36 -4.01
CA CYS A 70 -27.12 3.37 -3.41
C CYS A 70 -26.44 2.76 -2.17
N SER A 71 -27.14 2.70 -1.06
CA SER A 71 -26.64 2.08 0.18
C SER A 71 -26.84 0.56 0.25
N GLU A 72 -27.58 -0.01 -0.69
CA GLU A 72 -27.83 -1.44 -0.74
C GLU A 72 -26.69 -2.19 -1.44
N LYS A 73 -26.40 -3.38 -0.95
CA LYS A 73 -25.42 -4.31 -1.53
C LYS A 73 -24.01 -3.70 -1.72
N PRO A 74 -23.37 -3.24 -0.64
CA PRO A 74 -22.02 -2.71 -0.75
C PRO A 74 -21.04 -3.76 -1.26
N ILE A 75 -20.00 -3.31 -1.97
CA ILE A 75 -18.87 -4.14 -2.37
C ILE A 75 -17.77 -3.98 -1.32
N LEU A 76 -17.23 -5.08 -0.84
CA LEU A 76 -16.08 -5.08 0.05
C LEU A 76 -14.82 -5.44 -0.73
N LEU A 77 -13.83 -4.55 -0.72
CA LEU A 77 -12.49 -4.81 -1.22
C LEU A 77 -11.56 -4.92 -0.02
N MET A 78 -10.70 -5.93 -0.01
CA MET A 78 -9.78 -6.20 1.11
C MET A 78 -8.36 -6.45 0.61
N SER A 79 -7.41 -5.94 1.37
CA SER A 79 -5.99 -6.27 1.25
C SER A 79 -5.32 -6.10 2.60
N HIS A 80 -4.18 -6.77 2.82
CA HIS A 80 -3.35 -6.47 3.96
C HIS A 80 -2.16 -5.60 3.55
N HIS A 81 -1.59 -4.85 4.48
CA HIS A 81 -0.46 -3.96 4.26
C HIS A 81 0.78 -4.33 5.08
N ASP A 82 0.63 -5.29 5.98
CA ASP A 82 1.78 -5.87 6.65
C ASP A 82 2.51 -6.87 5.74
N VAL A 83 3.73 -7.15 6.10
CA VAL A 83 4.60 -8.12 5.41
C VAL A 83 5.34 -8.96 6.43
N VAL A 84 5.75 -10.17 6.01
CA VAL A 84 6.62 -11.02 6.82
C VAL A 84 8.07 -10.53 6.77
N GLU A 85 8.88 -10.99 7.72
CA GLU A 85 10.30 -10.69 7.76
C GLU A 85 11.02 -11.07 6.46
N ALA A 86 12.01 -10.28 6.13
CA ALA A 86 12.87 -10.54 4.97
C ALA A 86 14.18 -11.17 5.47
N VAL A 87 14.28 -12.47 5.36
CA VAL A 87 15.45 -13.25 5.76
C VAL A 87 16.24 -13.75 4.57
N GLY A 88 17.54 -14.05 4.78
CA GLY A 88 18.40 -14.58 3.74
C GLY A 88 19.00 -13.51 2.83
N SER A 89 19.54 -13.96 1.68
CA SER A 89 20.18 -13.09 0.68
C SER A 89 19.17 -12.63 -0.35
N TRP A 90 19.22 -11.35 -0.70
CA TRP A 90 18.35 -10.71 -1.67
C TRP A 90 19.15 -10.07 -2.79
N SER A 91 18.73 -10.22 -4.05
CA SER A 91 19.35 -9.57 -5.21
C SER A 91 19.20 -8.06 -5.17
N HIS A 92 18.06 -7.58 -4.64
CA HIS A 92 17.77 -6.17 -4.34
C HIS A 92 17.41 -6.08 -2.86
N GLY A 93 17.73 -4.99 -2.20
CA GLY A 93 17.34 -4.80 -0.79
C GLY A 93 15.83 -5.02 -0.62
N PRO A 94 15.38 -5.78 0.38
CA PRO A 94 13.97 -6.17 0.51
C PRO A 94 13.00 -5.00 0.62
N PHE A 95 13.46 -3.84 1.07
CA PHE A 95 12.68 -2.61 1.17
C PHE A 95 13.26 -1.46 0.32
N SER A 96 14.13 -1.78 -0.65
CA SER A 96 14.70 -0.76 -1.55
C SER A 96 13.67 -0.20 -2.53
N GLY A 97 12.72 -1.04 -2.95
CA GLY A 97 11.76 -0.66 -3.99
C GLY A 97 12.46 -0.35 -5.31
N ASP A 98 13.54 -1.06 -5.65
CA ASP A 98 14.28 -0.83 -6.88
C ASP A 98 13.38 -1.07 -8.09
N ILE A 99 13.50 -0.18 -9.08
CA ILE A 99 12.84 -0.32 -10.37
C ILE A 99 13.92 -0.57 -11.40
N GLU A 100 13.98 -1.78 -11.92
CA GLU A 100 14.99 -2.21 -12.89
C GLU A 100 14.33 -3.14 -13.92
N ASP A 101 14.66 -2.96 -15.19
CA ASP A 101 14.15 -3.75 -16.32
C ASP A 101 12.62 -3.88 -16.35
N GLY A 102 11.89 -2.80 -16.03
CA GLY A 102 10.43 -2.78 -15.99
C GLY A 102 9.81 -3.54 -14.83
N LYS A 103 10.60 -3.94 -13.82
CA LYS A 103 10.15 -4.66 -12.62
C LYS A 103 10.40 -3.81 -11.39
N LEU A 104 9.48 -3.89 -10.43
CA LEU A 104 9.64 -3.32 -9.10
C LEU A 104 9.96 -4.44 -8.11
N TRP A 105 11.09 -4.29 -7.42
CA TRP A 105 11.63 -5.29 -6.50
C TRP A 105 11.37 -4.91 -5.05
N GLY A 106 10.98 -5.88 -4.25
CA GLY A 106 10.86 -5.68 -2.79
C GLY A 106 9.87 -6.62 -2.11
N ARG A 107 10.00 -6.72 -0.78
CA ARG A 107 9.07 -7.47 0.06
C ARG A 107 7.69 -6.80 0.03
N GLY A 108 6.65 -7.57 -0.29
CA GLY A 108 5.28 -7.07 -0.41
C GLY A 108 4.93 -6.55 -1.82
N SER A 109 5.84 -6.60 -2.79
CA SER A 109 5.56 -6.18 -4.17
C SER A 109 4.50 -7.05 -4.85
N LEU A 110 4.37 -8.32 -4.49
CA LEU A 110 3.31 -9.22 -4.93
C LEU A 110 2.29 -9.51 -3.83
N ASP A 111 2.74 -9.77 -2.62
CA ASP A 111 1.89 -10.15 -1.47
C ASP A 111 2.06 -9.12 -0.33
N THR A 112 1.22 -8.08 -0.26
CA THR A 112 0.15 -7.81 -1.22
C THR A 112 -0.03 -6.29 -1.42
N LYS A 113 1.05 -5.49 -1.22
CA LYS A 113 0.99 -4.02 -1.38
C LYS A 113 0.62 -3.60 -2.81
N CYS A 114 0.90 -4.45 -3.83
CA CYS A 114 0.44 -4.18 -5.19
C CYS A 114 -1.09 -4.23 -5.30
N SER A 115 -1.74 -5.18 -4.65
CA SER A 115 -3.21 -5.27 -4.63
C SER A 115 -3.82 -4.10 -3.86
N LEU A 116 -3.23 -3.74 -2.70
CA LEU A 116 -3.63 -2.57 -1.95
C LEU A 116 -3.53 -1.30 -2.82
N TRP A 117 -2.37 -1.11 -3.44
CA TRP A 117 -2.13 0.02 -4.34
C TRP A 117 -3.17 0.07 -5.48
N ALA A 118 -3.44 -1.06 -6.13
CA ALA A 118 -4.38 -1.13 -7.24
C ALA A 118 -5.83 -0.80 -6.82
N MET A 119 -6.21 -1.14 -5.59
CA MET A 119 -7.54 -0.80 -5.06
C MET A 119 -7.69 0.69 -4.73
N LEU A 120 -6.60 1.38 -4.44
CA LEU A 120 -6.61 2.79 -4.04
C LEU A 120 -6.43 3.75 -5.23
N GLN A 121 -6.01 3.24 -6.43
CA GLN A 121 -5.89 4.01 -7.67
C GLN A 121 -7.27 4.29 -8.30
#